data_86ad7339535096a5013568fdb1540bff
#
_entry.id   86ad7339535096a5013568fdb1540bff
#
_cell.length_a   1.000
_cell.length_b   1.000
_cell.length_c   1.000
_cell.angle_alpha   90.00
_cell.angle_beta   90.00
_cell.angle_gamma   90.00
#
_symmetry.space_group_name_H-M   'P 1'
#
loop_
_entity.id
_entity.type
_entity.pdbx_description
1 polymer ?
#
loop_
_entity_poly.entity_id
_entity_poly.type
_entity_poly.pdbx_seq_one_letter_code
_entity_poly.pdbx_strand_id
1 'polypeptide(L)' 'LSSLRLCDPETATAVKNELRNLGFSEEASIILINVLPKDAAEARALLSPLEPRKTLEDFSKAIEIISKCL' A
#
# COMPACT_ATOMS: atom_id res chain seq x y z
N LEU A 1 10.10 7.32 20.30
CA LEU A 1 10.45 6.85 19.40
C LEU A 1 9.70 5.92 18.73
N SER A 2 9.33 5.00 19.25
CA SER A 2 8.57 4.02 18.57
C SER A 2 7.27 4.56 18.08
N SER A 3 6.94 5.77 18.39
CA SER A 3 5.71 6.33 17.90
C SER A 3 5.74 6.52 16.41
N LEU A 4 6.90 6.52 15.82
CA LEU A 4 6.95 6.67 14.39
C LEU A 4 6.49 5.40 13.73
N ARG A 5 5.51 5.53 12.86
CA ARG A 5 5.02 4.39 12.19
C ARG A 5 5.46 4.34 10.78
N LEU A 6 6.53 4.95 10.44
CA LEU A 6 7.07 4.92 9.09
C LEU A 6 7.81 3.63 8.87
N CYS A 7 7.69 3.06 7.70
CA CYS A 7 8.51 1.95 7.32
C CYS A 7 9.97 2.38 7.30
N ASP A 8 10.87 1.53 7.75
CA ASP A 8 12.27 1.82 7.52
C ASP A 8 12.55 1.63 6.03
N PRO A 9 13.67 2.15 5.53
CA PRO A 9 13.92 2.13 4.08
C PRO A 9 13.92 0.74 3.48
N GLU A 10 14.44 -0.24 4.18
CA GLU A 10 14.47 -1.59 3.65
C GLU A 10 13.09 -2.18 3.52
N THR A 11 12.29 -2.03 4.57
CA THR A 11 10.94 -2.55 4.54
C THR A 11 10.10 -1.82 3.50
N ALA A 12 10.27 -0.50 3.42
CA ALA A 12 9.52 0.27 2.45
C ALA A 12 9.83 -0.17 1.03
N THR A 13 11.11 -0.44 0.75
CA THR A 13 11.50 -0.89 -0.57
C THR A 13 10.88 -2.26 -0.89
N ALA A 14 10.93 -3.17 0.06
CA ALA A 14 10.36 -4.49 -0.14
C ALA A 14 8.86 -4.41 -0.36
N VAL A 15 8.18 -3.60 0.44
CA VAL A 15 6.74 -3.44 0.32
C VAL A 15 6.38 -2.83 -1.03
N LYS A 16 7.14 -1.82 -1.45
CA LYS A 16 6.88 -1.18 -2.73
C LYS A 16 7.04 -2.20 -3.87
N ASN A 17 8.08 -3.02 -3.80
CA ASN A 17 8.29 -4.02 -4.85
C ASN A 17 7.16 -5.03 -4.88
N GLU A 18 6.68 -5.46 -3.72
CA GLU A 18 5.57 -6.41 -3.69
C GLU A 18 4.31 -5.79 -4.25
N LEU A 19 4.04 -4.54 -3.93
CA LEU A 19 2.87 -3.86 -4.46
C LEU A 19 2.96 -3.74 -5.98
N ARG A 20 4.13 -3.45 -6.50
CA ARG A 20 4.29 -3.36 -7.94
C ARG A 20 4.12 -4.71 -8.60
N ASN A 21 4.52 -5.78 -7.92
CA ASN A 21 4.30 -7.12 -8.45
C ASN A 21 2.82 -7.46 -8.53
N LEU A 22 2.00 -6.85 -7.69
CA LEU A 22 0.55 -7.01 -7.77
C LEU A 22 -0.04 -6.21 -8.92
N GLY A 23 0.74 -5.34 -9.55
CA GLY A 23 0.25 -4.55 -10.64
C GLY A 23 -0.04 -3.10 -10.30
N PHE A 24 0.27 -2.67 -9.07
CA PHE A 24 0.10 -1.27 -8.71
C PHE A 24 1.21 -0.44 -9.30
N SER A 25 0.88 0.80 -9.66
CA SER A 25 1.89 1.70 -10.18
C SER A 25 2.81 2.15 -9.05
N GLU A 26 3.94 2.72 -9.42
CA GLU A 26 4.86 3.23 -8.42
C GLU A 26 4.20 4.31 -7.58
N GLU A 27 3.45 5.19 -8.22
CA GLU A 27 2.77 6.27 -7.50
C GLU A 27 1.77 5.71 -6.50
N ALA A 28 0.97 4.72 -6.93
CA ALA A 28 0.01 4.11 -6.03
C ALA A 28 0.70 3.42 -4.87
N SER A 29 1.82 2.76 -5.15
CA SER A 29 2.57 2.08 -4.10
C SER A 29 3.08 3.07 -3.06
N ILE A 30 3.59 4.20 -3.52
CA ILE A 30 4.10 5.22 -2.62
C ILE A 30 2.98 5.78 -1.74
N ILE A 31 1.81 6.01 -2.33
CA ILE A 31 0.67 6.52 -1.57
C ILE A 31 0.26 5.52 -0.51
N LEU A 32 0.22 4.24 -0.86
CA LEU A 32 -0.16 3.22 0.11
C LEU A 32 0.79 3.18 1.30
N ILE A 33 2.08 3.31 1.02
CA ILE A 33 3.08 3.29 2.07
C ILE A 33 2.97 4.52 2.95
N ASN A 34 2.70 5.67 2.36
CA ASN A 34 2.64 6.92 3.12
C ASN A 34 1.37 7.04 3.94
N VAL A 35 0.25 6.61 3.40
CA VAL A 35 -1.04 6.77 4.08
C VAL A 35 -1.35 5.59 4.98
N LEU A 36 -0.95 4.38 4.58
CA LEU A 36 -1.20 3.16 5.34
C LEU A 36 -2.68 3.01 5.68
N PRO A 37 -3.52 2.87 4.65
CA PRO A 37 -4.95 2.72 4.90
C PRO A 37 -5.24 1.49 5.74
N LYS A 38 -6.34 1.53 6.46
CA LYS A 38 -6.65 0.48 7.43
C LYS A 38 -7.26 -0.75 6.80
N ASP A 39 -7.97 -0.59 5.71
CA ASP A 39 -8.63 -1.73 5.09
C ASP A 39 -8.71 -1.51 3.59
N ALA A 40 -9.20 -2.55 2.90
CA ALA A 40 -9.25 -2.53 1.45
C ALA A 40 -10.20 -1.45 0.92
N ALA A 41 -11.30 -1.21 1.61
CA ALA A 41 -12.25 -0.20 1.17
C ALA A 41 -11.62 1.19 1.21
N GLU A 42 -10.86 1.46 2.27
CA GLU A 42 -10.18 2.73 2.39
C GLU A 42 -9.11 2.87 1.33
N ALA A 43 -8.36 1.80 1.08
CA ALA A 43 -7.34 1.83 0.04
C ALA A 43 -7.96 2.05 -1.33
N ARG A 44 -9.10 1.42 -1.57
CA ARG A 44 -9.79 1.59 -2.84
C ARG A 44 -10.23 3.03 -3.05
N ALA A 45 -10.81 3.63 -2.01
CA ALA A 45 -11.25 5.02 -2.11
C ALA A 45 -10.05 5.94 -2.36
N LEU A 46 -8.94 5.64 -1.72
CA LEU A 46 -7.74 6.44 -1.85
C LEU A 46 -7.17 6.37 -3.25
N LEU A 47 -7.15 5.18 -3.84
CA LEU A 47 -6.48 4.97 -5.10
C LEU A 47 -7.42 4.86 -6.29
N SER A 48 -8.70 5.10 -6.10
CA SER A 48 -9.66 4.99 -7.18
C SER A 48 -9.25 5.77 -8.43
N PRO A 49 -8.78 7.00 -8.31
CA PRO A 49 -8.38 7.74 -9.51
C PRO A 49 -7.14 7.18 -10.18
N LEU A 50 -6.25 6.55 -9.41
CA LEU A 50 -5.00 6.05 -9.97
C LEU A 50 -5.11 4.61 -10.45
N GLU A 51 -5.91 3.81 -9.76
CA GLU A 51 -6.02 2.39 -10.08
C GLU A 51 -7.48 1.99 -10.20
N PRO A 52 -8.17 2.51 -11.20
CA PRO A 52 -9.61 2.25 -11.33
C PRO A 52 -9.94 0.80 -11.66
N ARG A 53 -8.97 0.04 -12.14
CA ARG A 53 -9.23 -1.34 -12.54
C ARG A 53 -8.96 -2.35 -11.44
N LYS A 54 -8.40 -1.92 -10.32
CA LYS A 54 -8.09 -2.84 -9.24
C LYS A 54 -9.37 -3.23 -8.52
N THR A 55 -9.44 -4.49 -8.09
CA THR A 55 -10.57 -5.00 -7.36
C THR A 55 -10.32 -4.89 -5.87
N LEU A 56 -11.37 -5.10 -5.08
CA LEU A 56 -11.20 -5.13 -3.63
C LEU A 56 -10.24 -6.22 -3.20
N GLU A 57 -10.21 -7.32 -3.94
CA GLU A 57 -9.28 -8.39 -3.61
C GLU A 57 -7.85 -7.91 -3.75
N ASP A 58 -7.56 -7.16 -4.82
CA ASP A 58 -6.23 -6.60 -5.00
C ASP A 58 -5.88 -5.67 -3.86
N PHE A 59 -6.82 -4.83 -3.46
CA PHE A 59 -6.54 -3.92 -2.36
C PHE A 59 -6.39 -4.66 -1.04
N SER A 60 -7.13 -5.75 -0.86
CA SER A 60 -6.98 -6.56 0.34
C SER A 60 -5.56 -7.13 0.43
N LYS A 61 -5.03 -7.61 -0.69
CA LYS A 61 -3.66 -8.11 -0.70
C LYS A 61 -2.68 -6.98 -0.43
N ALA A 62 -2.95 -5.80 -0.96
CA ALA A 62 -2.08 -4.66 -0.70
C ALA A 62 -2.07 -4.32 0.78
N ILE A 63 -3.23 -4.40 1.44
CA ILE A 63 -3.29 -4.13 2.87
C ILE A 63 -2.42 -5.12 3.64
N GLU A 64 -2.46 -6.39 3.27
CA GLU A 64 -1.61 -7.36 3.93
C GLU A 64 -0.13 -7.02 3.75
N ILE A 65 0.22 -6.57 2.55
CA ILE A 65 1.60 -6.23 2.28
C ILE A 65 2.05 -5.03 3.09
N ILE A 66 1.24 -3.96 3.12
CA ILE A 66 1.65 -2.75 3.84
C ILE A 66 1.58 -2.94 5.34
N SER A 67 0.92 -3.98 5.81
CA SER A 67 0.88 -4.23 7.25
C SER A 67 2.27 -4.49 7.80
N LYS A 68 3.21 -4.83 6.95
CA LYS A 68 4.60 -5.00 7.37
C LYS A 68 5.20 -3.70 7.87
N CYS A 69 4.60 -2.57 7.51
CA CYS A 69 5.06 -1.28 7.98
C CYS A 69 4.43 -0.87 9.32
N LEU A 70 3.50 -1.63 9.77
CA LEU A 70 2.83 -1.33 11.02
C LEU A 70 3.46 -2.11 12.17
#